data_d38071e217da144eb9da110cf4956bbb
#
_entry.id   d38071e217da144eb9da110cf4956bbb
#
_cell.length_a   1.000
_cell.length_b   1.000
_cell.length_c   1.000
_cell.angle_alpha   90.00
_cell.angle_beta   90.00
_cell.angle_gamma   90.00
#
_symmetry.space_group_name_H-M   'P 1'
#
loop_
_entity.id
_entity.type
_entity.pdbx_description
1 polymer ?
#
loop_
_entity_poly.entity_id
_entity_poly.type
_entity_poly.pdbx_seq_one_letter_code
_entity_poly.pdbx_strand_id
1 'polypeptide(L)'
;MINKIDLPSAQPEEVRKEIEDVIGLDASYAPCVSAKTGLNIQDVLEAIVEKIPAPEGDPDAGTQVLISTIDYNEYVGRIGVGKVDNGTIRVNQDVVICNHHNPDKIIKTKVSKLYEFDGLNKVEVKEAGIGSIVAISGISELHIGDTICSPENVVPIPFQKISEPTIAMQFMVNDSPLAGQEGKFVTSRHLRDRLFRELNTDVSLRVEETDSPDRFKVSGRGELHLSVLIENMRREGFEFAVSKAEVLYHTDENGKKLEPMELAYIDVPNEFAGAVIEKLGQRKGELRNMGSISGGTYTRLEFSIPARGLIGYRGEFMTDTKGNGILNTVFDDYGPYKGDIQYRKMGSLIAFESGESITYGLYNAQERGTLFIGPGEKVYSGMVIGQTGRSEDIEINVCKKKQLTNTRSSSADEALRLTPPRILSLEQALDFIDTDELLEVTPTNLRIRKKILDPTLRKRAMINKKA
;
A
#
# COMPACT_ATOMS: atom_id res chain seq x y z
N MET A 1 13.43 18.25 -16.82
CA MET A 1 14.50 19.04 -16.16
C MET A 1 15.35 18.14 -15.27
N ILE A 2 16.64 18.42 -15.14
CA ILE A 2 17.59 17.70 -14.28
C ILE A 2 17.89 18.60 -13.10
N ASN A 3 17.55 18.17 -11.89
CA ASN A 3 17.71 18.98 -10.66
C ASN A 3 18.95 18.55 -9.85
N LYS A 4 19.30 19.36 -8.84
CA LYS A 4 20.40 19.11 -7.89
C LYS A 4 21.80 19.17 -8.53
N ILE A 5 22.00 19.99 -9.57
CA ILE A 5 23.31 20.15 -10.21
C ILE A 5 24.35 20.87 -9.32
N ASP A 6 23.93 21.39 -8.17
CA ASP A 6 24.79 21.98 -7.14
C ASP A 6 25.57 20.92 -6.33
N LEU A 7 25.21 19.65 -6.43
CA LEU A 7 25.92 18.58 -5.73
C LEU A 7 27.24 18.24 -6.43
N PRO A 8 28.34 18.01 -5.68
CA PRO A 8 29.64 17.62 -6.26
C PRO A 8 29.60 16.31 -7.06
N SER A 9 28.63 15.46 -6.78
CA SER A 9 28.41 14.16 -7.45
C SER A 9 27.45 14.24 -8.64
N ALA A 10 26.96 15.43 -9.01
CA ALA A 10 26.02 15.59 -10.10
C ALA A 10 26.68 15.27 -11.46
N GLN A 11 26.03 14.43 -12.23
CA GLN A 11 26.48 14.00 -13.57
C GLN A 11 25.34 14.21 -14.59
N PRO A 12 25.03 15.47 -14.98
CA PRO A 12 23.87 15.76 -15.83
C PRO A 12 23.89 15.04 -17.18
N GLU A 13 25.07 14.90 -17.80
CA GLU A 13 25.20 14.25 -19.10
C GLU A 13 24.94 12.74 -19.04
N GLU A 14 25.38 12.09 -17.97
CA GLU A 14 25.06 10.66 -17.76
C GLU A 14 23.58 10.46 -17.53
N VAL A 15 22.93 11.35 -16.75
CA VAL A 15 21.48 11.30 -16.50
C VAL A 15 20.69 11.54 -17.79
N ARG A 16 21.13 12.45 -18.67
CA ARG A 16 20.52 12.65 -19.99
C ARG A 16 20.55 11.36 -20.81
N LYS A 17 21.72 10.75 -20.89
CA LYS A 17 21.90 9.49 -21.62
C LYS A 17 21.06 8.36 -21.02
N GLU A 18 20.98 8.28 -19.71
CA GLU A 18 20.13 7.29 -19.03
C GLU A 18 18.63 7.50 -19.36
N ILE A 19 18.16 8.76 -19.38
CA ILE A 19 16.76 9.07 -19.77
C ILE A 19 16.50 8.66 -21.23
N GLU A 20 17.44 8.93 -22.12
CA GLU A 20 17.32 8.56 -23.53
C GLU A 20 17.37 7.04 -23.75
N ASP A 21 18.32 6.35 -23.11
CA ASP A 21 18.56 4.92 -23.28
C ASP A 21 17.49 4.05 -22.57
N VAL A 22 17.00 4.45 -21.40
CA VAL A 22 16.08 3.64 -20.56
C VAL A 22 14.63 4.03 -20.77
N ILE A 23 14.34 5.34 -20.84
CA ILE A 23 12.97 5.84 -20.90
C ILE A 23 12.56 6.12 -22.36
N GLY A 24 13.53 6.33 -23.25
CA GLY A 24 13.28 6.62 -24.66
C GLY A 24 12.77 8.05 -24.92
N LEU A 25 13.01 8.97 -23.99
CA LEU A 25 12.65 10.38 -24.14
C LEU A 25 13.88 11.21 -24.50
N ASP A 26 13.73 12.14 -25.46
CA ASP A 26 14.77 13.12 -25.77
C ASP A 26 15.04 14.06 -24.57
N ALA A 27 16.19 13.91 -23.96
CA ALA A 27 16.64 14.72 -22.83
C ALA A 27 17.66 15.81 -23.21
N SER A 28 17.99 15.94 -24.49
CA SER A 28 19.03 16.88 -24.99
C SER A 28 18.78 18.33 -24.57
N TYR A 29 17.50 18.73 -24.51
CA TYR A 29 17.08 20.09 -24.14
C TYR A 29 16.61 20.21 -22.68
N ALA A 30 16.84 19.19 -21.85
CA ALA A 30 16.41 19.23 -20.45
C ALA A 30 17.17 20.31 -19.67
N PRO A 31 16.52 21.34 -19.08
CA PRO A 31 17.18 22.33 -18.24
C PRO A 31 17.86 21.67 -17.05
N CYS A 32 19.12 22.05 -16.78
CA CYS A 32 19.90 21.59 -15.65
C CYS A 32 19.87 22.66 -14.55
N VAL A 33 19.27 22.34 -13.39
CA VAL A 33 18.90 23.33 -12.36
C VAL A 33 19.29 22.91 -10.95
N SER A 34 19.32 23.86 -10.05
CA SER A 34 19.30 23.61 -8.61
C SER A 34 18.15 24.40 -7.97
N ALA A 35 17.10 23.69 -7.60
CA ALA A 35 15.98 24.30 -6.88
C ALA A 35 16.40 24.86 -5.51
N LYS A 36 17.45 24.28 -4.89
CA LYS A 36 17.99 24.74 -3.60
C LYS A 36 18.67 26.09 -3.68
N THR A 37 19.46 26.31 -4.73
CA THR A 37 20.23 27.53 -4.90
C THR A 37 19.55 28.56 -5.81
N GLY A 38 18.49 28.17 -6.51
CA GLY A 38 17.82 29.00 -7.52
C GLY A 38 18.54 29.04 -8.89
N LEU A 39 19.62 28.26 -9.05
CA LEU A 39 20.39 28.22 -10.29
C LEU A 39 19.55 27.73 -11.45
N ASN A 40 19.51 28.47 -12.56
CA ASN A 40 18.82 28.16 -13.82
C ASN A 40 17.30 27.89 -13.68
N ILE A 41 16.65 28.38 -12.63
CA ILE A 41 15.19 28.24 -12.49
C ILE A 41 14.44 28.99 -13.58
N GLN A 42 15.00 30.13 -14.05
CA GLN A 42 14.43 30.91 -15.15
C GLN A 42 14.30 30.06 -16.43
N ASP A 43 15.29 29.24 -16.74
CA ASP A 43 15.29 28.37 -17.94
C ASP A 43 14.14 27.35 -17.90
N VAL A 44 13.75 26.90 -16.69
CA VAL A 44 12.59 26.02 -16.52
C VAL A 44 11.29 26.77 -16.83
N LEU A 45 11.16 28.00 -16.34
CA LEU A 45 9.95 28.80 -16.57
C LEU A 45 9.80 29.13 -18.06
N GLU A 46 10.90 29.48 -18.71
CA GLU A 46 10.90 29.71 -20.17
C GLU A 46 10.56 28.45 -20.96
N ALA A 47 11.16 27.30 -20.60
CA ALA A 47 10.84 26.03 -21.23
C ALA A 47 9.37 25.61 -21.03
N ILE A 48 8.73 25.95 -19.90
CA ILE A 48 7.29 25.74 -19.68
C ILE A 48 6.49 26.58 -20.66
N VAL A 49 6.81 27.87 -20.82
CA VAL A 49 6.09 28.77 -21.72
C VAL A 49 6.25 28.37 -23.18
N GLU A 50 7.43 27.89 -23.58
CA GLU A 50 7.72 27.49 -24.96
C GLU A 50 7.15 26.11 -25.35
N LYS A 51 7.21 25.14 -24.42
CA LYS A 51 6.98 23.73 -24.76
C LYS A 51 5.65 23.17 -24.30
N ILE A 52 5.02 23.77 -23.30
CA ILE A 52 3.71 23.30 -22.81
C ILE A 52 2.61 24.07 -23.56
N PRO A 53 1.77 23.38 -24.35
CA PRO A 53 0.67 24.03 -25.06
C PRO A 53 -0.36 24.61 -24.07
N ALA A 54 -1.04 25.66 -24.48
CA ALA A 54 -2.17 26.19 -23.76
C ALA A 54 -3.29 25.12 -23.67
N PRO A 55 -4.20 25.20 -22.69
CA PRO A 55 -5.33 24.31 -22.62
C PRO A 55 -6.14 24.31 -23.92
N GLU A 56 -6.39 23.11 -24.46
CA GLU A 56 -7.23 22.93 -25.65
C GLU A 56 -8.70 22.79 -25.23
N GLY A 57 -9.62 23.26 -26.08
CA GLY A 57 -11.06 23.16 -25.89
C GLY A 57 -11.81 24.28 -26.62
N ASP A 58 -13.15 24.19 -26.67
CA ASP A 58 -14.03 25.19 -27.28
C ASP A 58 -14.73 26.00 -26.17
N PRO A 59 -14.42 27.30 -26.01
CA PRO A 59 -15.03 28.16 -24.99
C PRO A 59 -16.53 28.39 -25.20
N ASP A 60 -17.01 28.27 -26.43
CA ASP A 60 -18.43 28.49 -26.80
C ASP A 60 -19.25 27.20 -26.76
N ALA A 61 -18.60 26.06 -26.55
CA ALA A 61 -19.27 24.77 -26.40
C ALA A 61 -19.99 24.66 -25.04
N GLY A 62 -20.82 23.64 -24.91
CA GLY A 62 -21.42 23.27 -23.63
C GLY A 62 -20.38 22.86 -22.59
N THR A 63 -20.64 23.17 -21.33
CA THR A 63 -19.75 22.84 -20.21
C THR A 63 -19.41 21.35 -20.19
N GLN A 64 -18.13 21.01 -20.09
CA GLN A 64 -17.65 19.66 -19.82
C GLN A 64 -16.52 19.72 -18.77
N VAL A 65 -16.70 19.01 -17.65
CA VAL A 65 -15.71 18.90 -16.58
C VAL A 65 -15.55 17.45 -16.21
N LEU A 66 -14.36 16.88 -16.44
CA LEU A 66 -14.03 15.52 -16.00
C LEU A 66 -13.58 15.54 -14.53
N ILE A 67 -14.27 14.78 -13.69
CA ILE A 67 -13.91 14.64 -12.27
C ILE A 67 -12.77 13.64 -12.12
N SER A 68 -11.62 14.14 -11.70
CA SER A 68 -10.38 13.36 -11.55
C SER A 68 -10.14 12.88 -10.13
N THR A 69 -10.64 13.62 -9.12
CA THR A 69 -10.50 13.25 -7.71
C THR A 69 -11.69 13.71 -6.89
N ILE A 70 -11.89 13.08 -5.74
CA ILE A 70 -12.93 13.44 -4.79
C ILE A 70 -12.26 13.86 -3.48
N ASP A 71 -12.71 14.98 -2.95
CA ASP A 71 -12.41 15.45 -1.61
C ASP A 71 -13.69 15.43 -0.76
N TYR A 72 -13.54 15.52 0.54
CA TYR A 72 -14.68 15.52 1.47
C TYR A 72 -14.51 16.57 2.54
N ASN A 73 -15.57 17.29 2.80
CA ASN A 73 -15.64 18.26 3.89
C ASN A 73 -16.93 18.03 4.69
N GLU A 74 -16.85 18.00 6.02
CA GLU A 74 -17.98 17.70 6.90
C GLU A 74 -19.16 18.69 6.75
N TYR A 75 -18.89 19.92 6.31
CA TYR A 75 -19.90 20.96 6.16
C TYR A 75 -20.59 21.00 4.80
N VAL A 76 -19.85 20.65 3.74
CA VAL A 76 -20.35 20.76 2.35
C VAL A 76 -20.48 19.39 1.66
N GLY A 77 -20.09 18.31 2.34
CA GLY A 77 -20.14 16.96 1.81
C GLY A 77 -19.04 16.67 0.80
N ARG A 78 -19.35 15.86 -0.22
CA ARG A 78 -18.43 15.53 -1.31
C ARG A 78 -18.12 16.73 -2.17
N ILE A 79 -16.86 16.85 -2.54
CA ILE A 79 -16.32 17.88 -3.43
C ILE A 79 -15.63 17.17 -4.57
N GLY A 80 -16.15 17.29 -5.78
CA GLY A 80 -15.48 16.79 -6.98
C GLY A 80 -14.45 17.79 -7.47
N VAL A 81 -13.24 17.35 -7.70
CA VAL A 81 -12.19 18.15 -8.31
C VAL A 81 -11.95 17.64 -9.74
N GLY A 82 -11.95 18.57 -10.69
CA GLY A 82 -11.80 18.24 -12.11
C GLY A 82 -11.27 19.40 -12.92
N LYS A 83 -10.91 19.12 -14.18
CA LYS A 83 -10.50 20.10 -15.15
C LYS A 83 -11.68 20.47 -16.04
N VAL A 84 -11.84 21.75 -16.34
CA VAL A 84 -12.77 22.22 -17.35
C VAL A 84 -12.15 21.98 -18.73
N ASP A 85 -12.73 21.06 -19.47
CA ASP A 85 -12.24 20.69 -20.82
C ASP A 85 -12.92 21.51 -21.92
N ASN A 86 -14.21 21.84 -21.77
CA ASN A 86 -14.95 22.69 -22.70
C ASN A 86 -15.90 23.64 -21.97
N GLY A 87 -16.20 24.76 -22.60
CA GLY A 87 -17.13 25.76 -22.13
C GLY A 87 -16.74 26.46 -20.85
N THR A 88 -17.74 26.91 -20.12
CA THR A 88 -17.59 27.60 -18.83
C THR A 88 -18.58 27.02 -17.83
N ILE A 89 -18.08 26.70 -16.62
CA ILE A 89 -18.92 26.26 -15.52
C ILE A 89 -19.25 27.45 -14.58
N ARG A 90 -20.48 27.53 -14.08
CA ARG A 90 -20.95 28.62 -13.22
C ARG A 90 -21.67 28.14 -11.97
N VAL A 91 -21.59 28.90 -10.91
CA VAL A 91 -22.40 28.69 -9.71
C VAL A 91 -23.89 28.81 -10.07
N ASN A 92 -24.72 27.97 -9.49
CA ASN A 92 -26.17 27.85 -9.76
C ASN A 92 -26.54 27.39 -11.19
N GLN A 93 -25.58 26.90 -11.98
CA GLN A 93 -25.85 26.31 -13.28
C GLN A 93 -26.51 24.92 -13.11
N ASP A 94 -27.57 24.69 -13.93
CA ASP A 94 -28.13 23.34 -14.08
C ASP A 94 -27.20 22.51 -14.92
N VAL A 95 -26.85 21.33 -14.44
CA VAL A 95 -25.88 20.42 -15.07
C VAL A 95 -26.37 18.98 -15.04
N VAL A 96 -25.78 18.14 -15.89
CA VAL A 96 -26.02 16.72 -15.96
C VAL A 96 -24.73 15.98 -15.69
N ILE A 97 -24.78 14.99 -14.83
CA ILE A 97 -23.67 14.07 -14.59
C ILE A 97 -23.88 12.85 -15.47
N CYS A 98 -22.87 12.50 -16.24
CA CYS A 98 -22.83 11.30 -17.05
C CYS A 98 -21.48 10.58 -16.87
N ASN A 99 -21.38 9.33 -17.33
CA ASN A 99 -20.17 8.54 -17.15
C ASN A 99 -19.88 7.71 -18.41
N HIS A 100 -18.63 7.69 -18.87
CA HIS A 100 -18.21 6.99 -20.07
C HIS A 100 -18.42 5.47 -19.98
N HIS A 101 -18.17 4.87 -18.82
CA HIS A 101 -18.30 3.42 -18.59
C HIS A 101 -19.69 3.00 -18.12
N ASN A 102 -20.57 3.96 -17.80
CA ASN A 102 -21.97 3.70 -17.43
C ASN A 102 -22.88 4.69 -18.15
N PRO A 103 -23.23 4.41 -19.42
CA PRO A 103 -24.06 5.30 -20.23
C PRO A 103 -25.46 5.56 -19.66
N ASP A 104 -25.98 4.65 -18.84
CA ASP A 104 -27.31 4.78 -18.21
C ASP A 104 -27.30 5.76 -17.04
N LYS A 105 -26.12 6.14 -16.53
CA LYS A 105 -25.98 7.11 -15.47
C LYS A 105 -26.19 8.52 -15.98
N ILE A 106 -27.41 9.05 -15.79
CA ILE A 106 -27.78 10.42 -16.13
C ILE A 106 -28.45 11.05 -14.89
N ILE A 107 -27.71 11.93 -14.20
CA ILE A 107 -28.18 12.60 -12.98
C ILE A 107 -28.27 14.10 -13.24
N LYS A 108 -29.47 14.68 -13.16
CA LYS A 108 -29.69 16.12 -13.25
C LYS A 108 -29.47 16.76 -11.89
N THR A 109 -28.65 17.78 -11.83
CA THR A 109 -28.29 18.47 -10.59
C THR A 109 -27.92 19.93 -10.85
N LYS A 110 -27.50 20.61 -9.80
CA LYS A 110 -27.11 22.02 -9.84
C LYS A 110 -25.79 22.23 -9.12
N VAL A 111 -24.92 23.07 -9.68
CA VAL A 111 -23.67 23.49 -9.04
C VAL A 111 -23.98 24.43 -7.88
N SER A 112 -23.74 23.99 -6.64
CA SER A 112 -24.03 24.83 -5.47
C SER A 112 -22.91 25.82 -5.18
N LYS A 113 -21.65 25.32 -5.19
CA LYS A 113 -20.48 26.17 -5.01
C LYS A 113 -19.36 25.70 -5.93
N LEU A 114 -18.57 26.67 -6.36
CA LEU A 114 -17.44 26.49 -7.26
C LEU A 114 -16.20 27.15 -6.65
N TYR A 115 -15.08 26.44 -6.69
CA TYR A 115 -13.80 26.94 -6.20
C TYR A 115 -12.72 26.71 -7.24
N GLU A 116 -11.75 27.61 -7.29
CA GLU A 116 -10.45 27.43 -7.94
C GLU A 116 -9.34 27.33 -6.89
N PHE A 117 -8.17 26.88 -7.31
CA PHE A 117 -7.01 26.71 -6.42
C PHE A 117 -6.05 27.89 -6.59
N ASP A 118 -5.82 28.63 -5.51
CA ASP A 118 -4.74 29.62 -5.39
C ASP A 118 -3.67 29.07 -4.43
N GLY A 119 -2.62 28.51 -5.01
CA GLY A 119 -1.64 27.72 -4.27
C GLY A 119 -2.29 26.50 -3.60
N LEU A 120 -2.28 26.45 -2.28
CA LEU A 120 -2.92 25.40 -1.48
C LEU A 120 -4.36 25.73 -1.03
N ASN A 121 -4.81 26.94 -1.29
CA ASN A 121 -6.11 27.40 -0.83
C ASN A 121 -7.19 27.23 -1.90
N LYS A 122 -8.42 26.90 -1.48
CA LYS A 122 -9.61 26.90 -2.33
C LYS A 122 -10.25 28.27 -2.23
N VAL A 123 -10.35 28.98 -3.35
CA VAL A 123 -10.98 30.31 -3.46
C VAL A 123 -12.32 30.17 -4.16
N GLU A 124 -13.39 30.66 -3.56
CA GLU A 124 -14.73 30.62 -4.14
C GLU A 124 -14.81 31.56 -5.34
N VAL A 125 -15.25 31.03 -6.49
CA VAL A 125 -15.41 31.78 -7.75
C VAL A 125 -16.84 31.67 -8.28
N LYS A 126 -17.25 32.59 -9.11
CA LYS A 126 -18.59 32.58 -9.72
C LYS A 126 -18.62 31.74 -11.00
N GLU A 127 -17.54 31.74 -11.74
CA GLU A 127 -17.37 30.97 -12.99
C GLU A 127 -15.91 30.58 -13.19
N ALA A 128 -15.70 29.55 -13.99
CA ALA A 128 -14.38 29.07 -14.39
C ALA A 128 -14.42 28.53 -15.82
N GLY A 129 -13.40 28.85 -16.60
CA GLY A 129 -13.30 28.51 -18.03
C GLY A 129 -12.35 27.33 -18.30
N ILE A 130 -12.10 27.09 -19.59
CA ILE A 130 -11.23 26.00 -20.10
C ILE A 130 -9.87 26.04 -19.42
N GLY A 131 -9.39 24.85 -19.05
CA GLY A 131 -8.08 24.62 -18.43
C GLY A 131 -8.08 24.86 -16.92
N SER A 132 -9.10 25.54 -16.36
CA SER A 132 -9.21 25.70 -14.90
C SER A 132 -9.40 24.37 -14.22
N ILE A 133 -8.65 24.15 -13.13
CA ILE A 133 -8.90 23.06 -12.19
C ILE A 133 -9.86 23.57 -11.13
N VAL A 134 -11.03 22.98 -11.08
CA VAL A 134 -12.12 23.44 -10.22
C VAL A 134 -12.50 22.41 -9.18
N ALA A 135 -12.93 22.88 -8.01
CA ALA A 135 -13.56 22.06 -6.98
C ALA A 135 -15.06 22.42 -6.91
N ILE A 136 -15.91 21.42 -7.06
CA ILE A 136 -17.36 21.56 -7.21
C ILE A 136 -18.05 20.87 -6.04
N SER A 137 -18.91 21.56 -5.31
CA SER A 137 -19.65 21.00 -4.18
C SER A 137 -21.17 21.09 -4.36
N GLY A 138 -21.88 20.33 -3.51
CA GLY A 138 -23.34 20.26 -3.52
C GLY A 138 -23.90 19.13 -4.37
N ILE A 139 -23.06 18.21 -4.81
CA ILE A 139 -23.44 17.05 -5.60
C ILE A 139 -23.13 15.79 -4.79
N SER A 140 -24.13 15.10 -4.27
CA SER A 140 -23.96 13.95 -3.36
C SER A 140 -23.45 12.68 -4.04
N GLU A 141 -23.84 12.45 -5.30
CA GLU A 141 -23.55 11.22 -6.05
C GLU A 141 -22.46 11.40 -7.11
N LEU A 142 -21.46 12.21 -6.81
CA LEU A 142 -20.34 12.43 -7.70
C LEU A 142 -19.23 11.41 -7.46
N HIS A 143 -18.70 10.85 -8.55
CA HIS A 143 -17.62 9.86 -8.53
C HIS A 143 -16.48 10.25 -9.47
N ILE A 144 -15.29 9.67 -9.26
CA ILE A 144 -14.18 9.85 -10.18
C ILE A 144 -14.54 9.23 -11.54
N GLY A 145 -14.22 9.96 -12.60
CA GLY A 145 -14.57 9.60 -13.97
C GLY A 145 -15.96 10.05 -14.41
N ASP A 146 -16.75 10.65 -13.52
CA ASP A 146 -17.96 11.32 -13.93
C ASP A 146 -17.63 12.61 -14.71
N THR A 147 -18.40 12.89 -15.73
CA THR A 147 -18.34 14.13 -16.49
C THR A 147 -19.54 15.00 -16.13
N ILE A 148 -19.29 16.23 -15.75
CA ILE A 148 -20.32 17.23 -15.56
C ILE A 148 -20.52 17.95 -16.89
N CYS A 149 -21.73 17.88 -17.44
CA CYS A 149 -22.09 18.44 -18.74
C CYS A 149 -23.21 19.47 -18.65
N SER A 150 -23.29 20.36 -19.64
CA SER A 150 -24.51 21.14 -19.88
C SER A 150 -25.66 20.21 -20.26
N PRO A 151 -26.92 20.52 -19.90
CA PRO A 151 -28.07 19.68 -20.26
C PRO A 151 -28.29 19.53 -21.77
N GLU A 152 -27.82 20.48 -22.56
CA GLU A 152 -27.98 20.52 -24.02
C GLU A 152 -26.95 19.62 -24.75
N ASN A 153 -25.83 19.31 -24.08
CA ASN A 153 -24.73 18.54 -24.67
C ASN A 153 -24.18 17.55 -23.64
N VAL A 154 -24.82 16.39 -23.51
CA VAL A 154 -24.45 15.33 -22.56
C VAL A 154 -23.49 14.33 -23.24
N VAL A 155 -22.20 14.66 -23.23
CA VAL A 155 -21.15 13.81 -23.83
C VAL A 155 -20.11 13.48 -22.76
N PRO A 156 -20.01 12.21 -22.29
CA PRO A 156 -19.04 11.82 -21.28
C PRO A 156 -17.62 11.80 -21.86
N ILE A 157 -16.69 12.36 -21.12
CA ILE A 157 -15.26 12.32 -21.47
C ILE A 157 -14.71 10.92 -21.18
N PRO A 158 -13.99 10.28 -22.13
CA PRO A 158 -13.32 9.01 -21.89
C PRO A 158 -12.30 9.12 -20.76
N PHE A 159 -12.30 8.15 -19.87
CA PHE A 159 -11.30 8.05 -18.81
C PHE A 159 -10.92 6.60 -18.55
N GLN A 160 -9.76 6.40 -17.92
CA GLN A 160 -9.31 5.06 -17.56
C GLN A 160 -10.08 4.55 -16.35
N LYS A 161 -10.74 3.39 -16.48
CA LYS A 161 -11.49 2.78 -15.39
C LYS A 161 -10.58 2.49 -14.20
N ILE A 162 -11.02 2.88 -13.00
CA ILE A 162 -10.32 2.55 -11.76
C ILE A 162 -10.45 1.05 -11.52
N SER A 163 -9.31 0.39 -11.26
CA SER A 163 -9.28 -1.04 -10.95
C SER A 163 -10.08 -1.37 -9.70
N GLU A 164 -10.82 -2.47 -9.75
CA GLU A 164 -11.51 -2.99 -8.57
C GLU A 164 -10.51 -3.50 -7.53
N PRO A 165 -10.91 -3.57 -6.25
CA PRO A 165 -10.10 -4.19 -5.22
C PRO A 165 -9.75 -5.64 -5.57
N THR A 166 -8.49 -6.01 -5.38
CA THR A 166 -8.00 -7.38 -5.65
C THR A 166 -7.60 -8.14 -4.40
N ILE A 167 -7.35 -7.42 -3.29
CA ILE A 167 -6.99 -8.01 -2.00
C ILE A 167 -7.88 -7.47 -0.88
N ALA A 168 -8.00 -8.25 0.18
CA ALA A 168 -8.73 -7.89 1.38
C ALA A 168 -7.93 -8.24 2.64
N MET A 169 -8.13 -7.47 3.70
CA MET A 169 -7.64 -7.73 5.05
C MET A 169 -8.77 -7.54 6.05
N GLN A 170 -8.69 -8.24 7.18
CA GLN A 170 -9.58 -7.96 8.31
C GLN A 170 -8.92 -6.90 9.19
N PHE A 171 -9.65 -5.84 9.49
CA PHE A 171 -9.33 -4.85 10.50
C PHE A 171 -10.20 -5.12 11.71
N MET A 172 -9.62 -5.21 12.89
CA MET A 172 -10.35 -5.56 14.10
C MET A 172 -9.84 -4.81 15.32
N VAL A 173 -10.69 -4.72 16.32
CA VAL A 173 -10.28 -4.20 17.63
C VAL A 173 -9.14 -5.04 18.18
N ASN A 174 -8.13 -4.39 18.76
CA ASN A 174 -7.06 -5.10 19.44
C ASN A 174 -7.60 -5.67 20.77
N ASP A 175 -7.59 -6.99 20.88
CA ASP A 175 -8.04 -7.75 22.06
C ASP A 175 -6.88 -8.46 22.79
N SER A 176 -5.64 -8.01 22.56
CA SER A 176 -4.45 -8.54 23.20
C SER A 176 -4.36 -8.14 24.68
N PRO A 177 -3.53 -8.82 25.49
CA PRO A 177 -3.29 -8.43 26.88
C PRO A 177 -2.68 -7.03 27.06
N LEU A 178 -2.11 -6.43 26.03
CA LEU A 178 -1.56 -5.07 26.03
C LEU A 178 -2.49 -4.05 25.37
N ALA A 179 -3.72 -4.45 25.00
CA ALA A 179 -4.68 -3.57 24.34
C ALA A 179 -5.03 -2.34 25.16
N GLY A 180 -5.20 -1.19 24.48
CA GLY A 180 -5.62 0.07 25.09
C GLY A 180 -4.54 0.81 25.89
N GLN A 181 -3.29 0.36 25.86
CA GLN A 181 -2.20 1.02 26.59
C GLN A 181 -1.54 2.15 25.81
N GLU A 182 -1.62 2.13 24.48
CA GLU A 182 -0.86 3.01 23.60
C GLU A 182 -1.74 3.85 22.67
N GLY A 183 -2.91 3.34 22.30
CA GLY A 183 -3.82 4.00 21.39
C GLY A 183 -4.78 4.98 22.08
N LYS A 184 -5.10 6.08 21.37
CA LYS A 184 -6.18 7.01 21.74
C LYS A 184 -7.55 6.50 21.31
N PHE A 185 -7.63 5.86 20.14
CA PHE A 185 -8.85 5.34 19.53
C PHE A 185 -8.77 3.81 19.48
N VAL A 186 -9.47 3.13 20.40
CA VAL A 186 -9.33 1.68 20.64
C VAL A 186 -10.64 0.90 20.51
N THR A 187 -11.77 1.56 20.25
CA THR A 187 -13.10 0.92 20.23
C THR A 187 -13.54 0.58 18.79
N SER A 188 -14.44 -0.40 18.65
CA SER A 188 -15.01 -0.76 17.34
C SER A 188 -15.75 0.40 16.69
N ARG A 189 -16.39 1.26 17.47
CA ARG A 189 -17.04 2.47 16.95
C ARG A 189 -16.03 3.42 16.31
N HIS A 190 -14.92 3.72 16.98
CA HIS A 190 -13.87 4.59 16.43
C HIS A 190 -13.29 3.99 15.14
N LEU A 191 -13.02 2.67 15.15
CA LEU A 191 -12.48 1.96 13.99
C LEU A 191 -13.48 2.00 12.83
N ARG A 192 -14.75 1.72 13.08
CA ARG A 192 -15.82 1.78 12.09
C ARG A 192 -15.93 3.18 11.47
N ASP A 193 -16.10 4.19 12.31
CA ASP A 193 -16.31 5.57 11.84
C ASP A 193 -15.12 6.05 10.99
N ARG A 194 -13.90 5.66 11.36
CA ARG A 194 -12.69 6.00 10.60
C ARG A 194 -12.62 5.29 9.25
N LEU A 195 -12.89 3.98 9.21
CA LEU A 195 -12.86 3.19 7.99
C LEU A 195 -13.95 3.64 7.00
N PHE A 196 -15.18 3.87 7.47
CA PHE A 196 -16.25 4.35 6.62
C PHE A 196 -16.05 5.79 6.15
N ARG A 197 -15.39 6.64 6.93
CA ARG A 197 -15.00 7.99 6.51
C ARG A 197 -14.02 7.96 5.34
N GLU A 198 -13.10 6.99 5.29
CA GLU A 198 -12.16 6.83 4.17
C GLU A 198 -12.85 6.62 2.84
N LEU A 199 -14.01 5.94 2.82
CA LEU A 199 -14.80 5.71 1.60
C LEU A 199 -15.29 7.01 0.93
N ASN A 200 -15.28 8.13 1.66
CA ASN A 200 -15.69 9.42 1.08
C ASN A 200 -14.63 9.97 0.12
N THR A 201 -13.35 9.61 0.32
CA THR A 201 -12.22 10.10 -0.45
C THR A 201 -11.56 9.02 -1.30
N ASP A 202 -11.51 7.78 -0.81
CA ASP A 202 -10.91 6.65 -1.52
C ASP A 202 -11.99 5.78 -2.18
N VAL A 203 -12.16 5.98 -3.47
CA VAL A 203 -13.17 5.25 -4.29
C VAL A 203 -12.77 3.81 -4.60
N SER A 204 -11.51 3.45 -4.41
CA SER A 204 -10.98 2.10 -4.66
C SER A 204 -10.95 1.22 -3.42
N LEU A 205 -11.32 1.78 -2.27
CA LEU A 205 -11.46 1.05 -1.03
C LEU A 205 -12.90 0.53 -0.88
N ARG A 206 -13.05 -0.67 -0.35
CA ARG A 206 -14.34 -1.20 0.10
C ARG A 206 -14.22 -1.62 1.56
N VAL A 207 -15.21 -1.27 2.35
CA VAL A 207 -15.32 -1.65 3.76
C VAL A 207 -16.65 -2.35 3.96
N GLU A 208 -16.58 -3.57 4.45
CA GLU A 208 -17.73 -4.43 4.72
C GLU A 208 -17.75 -4.78 6.21
N GLU A 209 -18.93 -4.69 6.83
CA GLU A 209 -19.14 -5.22 8.17
C GLU A 209 -19.14 -6.75 8.10
N THR A 210 -18.66 -7.40 9.16
CA THR A 210 -18.66 -8.86 9.27
C THR A 210 -19.71 -9.30 10.30
N ASP A 211 -19.88 -10.60 10.49
CA ASP A 211 -20.77 -11.16 11.53
C ASP A 211 -20.36 -10.75 12.96
N SER A 212 -19.12 -10.26 13.13
CA SER A 212 -18.63 -9.73 14.38
C SER A 212 -18.60 -8.19 14.35
N PRO A 213 -19.19 -7.50 15.33
CA PRO A 213 -19.22 -6.04 15.38
C PRO A 213 -17.84 -5.39 15.57
N ASP A 214 -16.84 -6.18 15.96
CA ASP A 214 -15.48 -5.73 16.22
C ASP A 214 -14.52 -5.99 15.04
N ARG A 215 -15.05 -6.46 13.89
CA ARG A 215 -14.25 -6.82 12.71
C ARG A 215 -14.86 -6.25 11.45
N PHE A 216 -13.98 -5.74 10.59
CA PHE A 216 -14.33 -5.15 9.29
C PHE A 216 -13.46 -5.78 8.21
N LYS A 217 -14.06 -6.15 7.10
CA LYS A 217 -13.32 -6.57 5.91
C LYS A 217 -13.03 -5.35 5.07
N VAL A 218 -11.78 -5.06 4.88
CA VAL A 218 -11.29 -3.91 4.11
C VAL A 218 -10.60 -4.43 2.86
N SER A 219 -11.11 -4.05 1.70
CA SER A 219 -10.59 -4.49 0.40
C SER A 219 -9.97 -3.31 -0.35
N GLY A 220 -8.81 -3.52 -0.95
CA GLY A 220 -8.04 -2.50 -1.66
C GLY A 220 -7.39 -3.05 -2.94
N ARG A 221 -6.82 -2.15 -3.74
CA ARG A 221 -6.18 -2.49 -5.02
C ARG A 221 -4.89 -3.29 -4.88
N GLY A 222 -4.25 -3.23 -3.71
CA GLY A 222 -2.98 -3.90 -3.47
C GLY A 222 -2.49 -3.71 -2.04
N GLU A 223 -1.41 -4.42 -1.71
CA GLU A 223 -0.82 -4.44 -0.37
C GLU A 223 -0.35 -3.05 0.10
N LEU A 224 0.32 -2.30 -0.80
CA LEU A 224 0.76 -0.94 -0.50
C LEU A 224 -0.41 -0.01 -0.17
N HIS A 225 -1.52 -0.14 -0.88
CA HIS A 225 -2.72 0.66 -0.63
C HIS A 225 -3.25 0.47 0.80
N LEU A 226 -3.38 -0.80 1.24
CA LEU A 226 -3.83 -1.11 2.60
C LEU A 226 -2.78 -0.75 3.65
N SER A 227 -1.48 -0.90 3.37
CA SER A 227 -0.41 -0.51 4.30
C SER A 227 -0.35 1.00 4.54
N VAL A 228 -0.62 1.81 3.53
CA VAL A 228 -0.74 3.28 3.67
C VAL A 228 -1.93 3.65 4.57
N LEU A 229 -3.08 3.00 4.38
CA LEU A 229 -4.23 3.21 5.26
C LEU A 229 -3.90 2.86 6.72
N ILE A 230 -3.26 1.70 6.95
CA ILE A 230 -2.83 1.26 8.28
C ILE A 230 -1.89 2.29 8.92
N GLU A 231 -0.90 2.77 8.17
CA GLU A 231 0.07 3.74 8.69
C GLU A 231 -0.57 5.10 8.99
N ASN A 232 -1.50 5.57 8.14
CA ASN A 232 -2.23 6.80 8.39
C ASN A 232 -3.06 6.69 9.68
N MET A 233 -3.80 5.60 9.86
CA MET A 233 -4.58 5.36 11.08
C MET A 233 -3.67 5.27 12.32
N ARG A 234 -2.52 4.60 12.20
CA ARG A 234 -1.51 4.53 13.26
C ARG A 234 -1.04 5.92 13.70
N ARG A 235 -0.73 6.80 12.74
CA ARG A 235 -0.31 8.20 13.01
C ARG A 235 -1.41 9.06 13.60
N GLU A 236 -2.67 8.77 13.27
CA GLU A 236 -3.83 9.43 13.86
C GLU A 236 -4.09 9.01 15.33
N GLY A 237 -3.39 7.99 15.83
CA GLY A 237 -3.49 7.50 17.21
C GLY A 237 -4.45 6.32 17.40
N PHE A 238 -4.79 5.61 16.34
CA PHE A 238 -5.58 4.38 16.42
C PHE A 238 -4.74 3.20 16.90
N GLU A 239 -5.38 2.32 17.67
CA GLU A 239 -4.87 1.01 18.03
C GLU A 239 -5.86 -0.05 17.56
N PHE A 240 -5.39 -1.00 16.75
CA PHE A 240 -6.20 -2.06 16.15
C PHE A 240 -5.32 -3.24 15.77
N ALA A 241 -5.93 -4.34 15.31
CA ALA A 241 -5.21 -5.47 14.77
C ALA A 241 -5.64 -5.74 13.32
N VAL A 242 -4.72 -6.27 12.52
CA VAL A 242 -5.00 -6.67 11.14
C VAL A 242 -4.61 -8.11 10.87
N SER A 243 -5.34 -8.77 9.96
CA SER A 243 -5.01 -10.10 9.47
C SER A 243 -4.04 -10.05 8.29
N LYS A 244 -3.51 -11.22 7.91
CA LYS A 244 -2.83 -11.38 6.63
C LYS A 244 -3.73 -10.95 5.48
N ALA A 245 -3.13 -10.34 4.46
CA ALA A 245 -3.82 -10.02 3.21
C ALA A 245 -4.20 -11.31 2.45
N GLU A 246 -5.41 -11.34 1.94
CA GLU A 246 -5.93 -12.43 1.11
C GLU A 246 -6.45 -11.86 -0.21
N VAL A 247 -6.23 -12.56 -1.31
CA VAL A 247 -6.77 -12.15 -2.61
C VAL A 247 -8.26 -12.42 -2.68
N LEU A 248 -8.98 -11.58 -3.40
CA LEU A 248 -10.39 -11.75 -3.68
C LEU A 248 -10.54 -12.70 -4.88
N TYR A 249 -11.17 -13.84 -4.62
CA TYR A 249 -11.47 -14.83 -5.65
C TYR A 249 -12.81 -14.56 -6.28
N HIS A 250 -12.92 -14.81 -7.58
CA HIS A 250 -14.20 -14.87 -8.29
C HIS A 250 -14.56 -16.34 -8.63
N THR A 251 -15.76 -16.53 -9.08
CA THR A 251 -16.24 -17.83 -9.56
C THR A 251 -16.79 -17.64 -10.96
N ASP A 252 -16.36 -18.45 -11.93
CA ASP A 252 -16.90 -18.43 -13.27
C ASP A 252 -18.32 -19.03 -13.34
N GLU A 253 -18.95 -18.98 -14.51
CA GLU A 253 -20.29 -19.52 -14.75
C GLU A 253 -20.38 -21.04 -14.51
N ASN A 254 -19.25 -21.74 -14.53
CA ASN A 254 -19.14 -23.19 -14.31
C ASN A 254 -18.79 -23.54 -12.85
N GLY A 255 -18.74 -22.57 -11.95
CA GLY A 255 -18.39 -22.78 -10.55
C GLY A 255 -16.88 -22.94 -10.29
N LYS A 256 -16.02 -22.68 -11.28
CA LYS A 256 -14.56 -22.74 -11.08
C LYS A 256 -14.04 -21.47 -10.44
N LYS A 257 -13.09 -21.65 -9.53
CA LYS A 257 -12.41 -20.58 -8.82
C LYS A 257 -11.47 -19.83 -9.75
N LEU A 258 -11.62 -18.51 -9.83
CA LEU A 258 -10.76 -17.58 -10.53
C LEU A 258 -9.99 -16.72 -9.52
N GLU A 259 -8.76 -16.38 -9.86
CA GLU A 259 -7.90 -15.50 -9.05
C GLU A 259 -7.42 -14.30 -9.87
N PRO A 260 -7.19 -13.14 -9.21
CA PRO A 260 -6.67 -11.96 -9.91
C PRO A 260 -5.25 -12.22 -10.39
N MET A 261 -4.99 -11.90 -11.66
CA MET A 261 -3.69 -11.99 -12.32
C MET A 261 -3.12 -10.60 -12.50
N GLU A 262 -1.81 -10.50 -12.38
CA GLU A 262 -1.06 -9.27 -12.64
C GLU A 262 -0.01 -9.50 -13.72
N LEU A 263 0.20 -8.46 -14.53
CA LEU A 263 1.36 -8.33 -15.38
C LEU A 263 2.47 -7.63 -14.59
N ALA A 264 3.58 -8.33 -14.38
CA ALA A 264 4.75 -7.79 -13.70
C ALA A 264 5.82 -7.46 -14.74
N TYR A 265 6.23 -6.19 -14.77
CA TYR A 265 7.34 -5.68 -15.56
C TYR A 265 8.53 -5.45 -14.64
N ILE A 266 9.62 -6.17 -14.91
CA ILE A 266 10.75 -6.26 -14.00
C ILE A 266 12.02 -5.93 -14.75
N ASP A 267 12.70 -4.87 -14.35
CA ASP A 267 14.01 -4.49 -14.87
C ASP A 267 15.09 -4.82 -13.84
N VAL A 268 16.03 -5.68 -14.20
CA VAL A 268 17.10 -6.13 -13.31
C VAL A 268 18.43 -6.20 -14.03
N PRO A 269 19.55 -5.94 -13.34
CA PRO A 269 20.87 -6.27 -13.86
C PRO A 269 20.93 -7.76 -14.27
N ASN A 270 21.62 -8.05 -15.37
CA ASN A 270 21.65 -9.39 -15.97
C ASN A 270 22.02 -10.50 -14.98
N GLU A 271 22.91 -10.20 -14.02
CA GLU A 271 23.37 -11.16 -12.99
C GLU A 271 22.24 -11.65 -12.06
N PHE A 272 21.16 -10.87 -11.87
CA PHE A 272 20.06 -11.22 -10.99
C PHE A 272 18.83 -11.80 -11.72
N ALA A 273 18.80 -11.75 -13.07
CA ALA A 273 17.64 -12.19 -13.85
C ALA A 273 17.27 -13.65 -13.57
N GLY A 274 18.28 -14.54 -13.46
CA GLY A 274 18.06 -15.97 -13.17
C GLY A 274 17.37 -16.21 -11.82
N ALA A 275 17.81 -15.54 -10.77
CA ALA A 275 17.25 -15.67 -9.42
C ALA A 275 15.78 -15.17 -9.38
N VAL A 276 15.49 -14.08 -10.08
CA VAL A 276 14.13 -13.52 -10.19
C VAL A 276 13.21 -14.48 -10.93
N ILE A 277 13.66 -15.05 -12.06
CA ILE A 277 12.88 -16.02 -12.85
C ILE A 277 12.54 -17.25 -12.01
N GLU A 278 13.52 -17.81 -11.30
CA GLU A 278 13.32 -18.98 -10.45
C GLU A 278 12.28 -18.70 -9.35
N LYS A 279 12.42 -17.59 -8.62
CA LYS A 279 11.52 -17.24 -7.51
C LYS A 279 10.10 -16.96 -7.97
N LEU A 280 9.93 -16.23 -9.06
CA LEU A 280 8.59 -15.97 -9.61
C LEU A 280 7.95 -17.25 -10.16
N GLY A 281 8.72 -18.15 -10.74
CA GLY A 281 8.25 -19.48 -11.16
C GLY A 281 7.72 -20.30 -9.97
N GLN A 282 8.44 -20.31 -8.82
CA GLN A 282 7.96 -20.96 -7.59
C GLN A 282 6.64 -20.35 -7.08
N ARG A 283 6.42 -19.05 -7.33
CA ARG A 283 5.21 -18.30 -6.99
C ARG A 283 4.12 -18.35 -8.08
N LYS A 284 4.21 -19.32 -9.01
CA LYS A 284 3.26 -19.55 -10.11
C LYS A 284 3.24 -18.46 -11.18
N GLY A 285 4.31 -17.65 -11.27
CA GLY A 285 4.50 -16.71 -12.38
C GLY A 285 4.92 -17.43 -13.65
N GLU A 286 4.39 -16.97 -14.77
CA GLU A 286 4.72 -17.44 -16.12
C GLU A 286 5.45 -16.32 -16.86
N LEU A 287 6.69 -16.59 -17.30
CA LEU A 287 7.48 -15.66 -18.09
C LEU A 287 6.82 -15.53 -19.48
N ARG A 288 6.39 -14.33 -19.84
CA ARG A 288 5.79 -14.02 -21.14
C ARG A 288 6.82 -13.51 -22.14
N ASN A 289 7.72 -12.65 -21.66
CA ASN A 289 8.72 -12.03 -22.52
C ASN A 289 10.00 -11.73 -21.72
N MET A 290 11.14 -11.71 -22.44
CA MET A 290 12.44 -11.33 -21.89
C MET A 290 13.23 -10.58 -22.96
N GLY A 291 13.74 -9.41 -22.63
CA GLY A 291 14.52 -8.57 -23.54
C GLY A 291 15.65 -7.84 -22.82
N SER A 292 16.69 -7.50 -23.58
CA SER A 292 17.80 -6.70 -23.08
C SER A 292 17.46 -5.20 -23.19
N ILE A 293 17.76 -4.44 -22.18
CA ILE A 293 17.61 -2.96 -22.14
C ILE A 293 18.91 -2.30 -21.67
N SER A 294 18.96 -0.97 -21.76
CA SER A 294 20.11 -0.16 -21.28
C SER A 294 21.46 -0.62 -21.84
N GLY A 295 21.53 -0.76 -23.19
CA GLY A 295 22.78 -1.14 -23.85
C GLY A 295 23.29 -2.54 -23.51
N GLY A 296 22.43 -3.43 -22.98
CA GLY A 296 22.76 -4.82 -22.69
C GLY A 296 23.17 -5.10 -21.24
N THR A 297 23.09 -4.12 -20.35
CA THR A 297 23.44 -4.30 -18.92
C THR A 297 22.26 -4.74 -18.05
N TYR A 298 21.04 -4.46 -18.47
CA TYR A 298 19.80 -4.84 -17.80
C TYR A 298 18.95 -5.76 -18.66
N THR A 299 18.21 -6.63 -17.99
CA THR A 299 17.18 -7.49 -18.60
C THR A 299 15.82 -7.06 -18.12
N ARG A 300 14.90 -6.82 -19.05
CA ARG A 300 13.46 -6.66 -18.79
C ARG A 300 12.78 -8.02 -18.87
N LEU A 301 12.06 -8.36 -17.81
CA LEU A 301 11.25 -9.56 -17.71
C LEU A 301 9.78 -9.17 -17.62
N GLU A 302 8.91 -9.84 -18.36
CA GLU A 302 7.46 -9.67 -18.32
C GLU A 302 6.82 -10.97 -17.84
N PHE A 303 6.14 -10.92 -16.70
CA PHE A 303 5.49 -12.07 -16.10
C PHE A 303 3.98 -11.89 -16.01
N SER A 304 3.23 -12.96 -16.27
CA SER A 304 1.85 -13.11 -15.80
C SER A 304 1.87 -13.92 -14.51
N ILE A 305 1.43 -13.32 -13.42
CA ILE A 305 1.53 -13.93 -12.09
C ILE A 305 0.23 -13.72 -11.29
N PRO A 306 -0.24 -14.71 -10.51
CA PRO A 306 -1.32 -14.49 -9.56
C PRO A 306 -0.97 -13.37 -8.58
N ALA A 307 -1.88 -12.42 -8.33
CA ALA A 307 -1.65 -11.31 -7.40
C ALA A 307 -1.14 -11.78 -6.02
N ARG A 308 -1.69 -12.93 -5.53
CA ARG A 308 -1.17 -13.55 -4.29
C ARG A 308 0.29 -13.99 -4.39
N GLY A 309 0.82 -14.28 -5.56
CA GLY A 309 2.24 -14.61 -5.77
C GLY A 309 3.18 -13.43 -5.53
N LEU A 310 2.66 -12.21 -5.58
CA LEU A 310 3.42 -10.98 -5.34
C LEU A 310 3.38 -10.52 -3.87
N ILE A 311 2.45 -11.05 -3.06
CA ILE A 311 2.37 -10.74 -1.63
C ILE A 311 3.68 -11.12 -0.95
N GLY A 312 4.33 -10.13 -0.29
CA GLY A 312 5.63 -10.31 0.38
C GLY A 312 6.82 -10.50 -0.54
N TYR A 313 6.65 -10.49 -1.86
CA TYR A 313 7.77 -10.68 -2.80
C TYR A 313 8.67 -9.44 -2.91
N ARG A 314 8.13 -8.25 -2.72
CA ARG A 314 8.88 -7.00 -2.90
C ARG A 314 10.10 -6.91 -1.99
N GLY A 315 9.99 -7.34 -0.74
CA GLY A 315 11.10 -7.38 0.22
C GLY A 315 12.21 -8.37 -0.20
N GLU A 316 11.83 -9.56 -0.67
CA GLU A 316 12.76 -10.55 -1.21
C GLU A 316 13.44 -10.05 -2.47
N PHE A 317 12.68 -9.46 -3.41
CA PHE A 317 13.17 -8.90 -4.66
C PHE A 317 14.24 -7.83 -4.43
N MET A 318 14.02 -6.90 -3.51
CA MET A 318 15.00 -5.87 -3.17
C MET A 318 16.29 -6.47 -2.60
N THR A 319 16.17 -7.54 -1.81
CA THR A 319 17.34 -8.26 -1.26
C THR A 319 18.10 -8.98 -2.36
N ASP A 320 17.41 -9.71 -3.22
CA ASP A 320 18.02 -10.51 -4.31
C ASP A 320 18.72 -9.65 -5.35
N THR A 321 18.16 -8.47 -5.64
CA THR A 321 18.70 -7.52 -6.61
C THR A 321 19.66 -6.51 -5.99
N LYS A 322 19.95 -6.63 -4.69
CA LYS A 322 20.77 -5.65 -3.93
C LYS A 322 20.27 -4.20 -4.08
N GLY A 323 18.96 -4.04 -4.22
CA GLY A 323 18.31 -2.74 -4.41
C GLY A 323 18.36 -2.19 -5.84
N ASN A 324 18.92 -2.91 -6.82
CA ASN A 324 19.08 -2.43 -8.19
C ASN A 324 17.94 -2.85 -9.14
N GLY A 325 16.95 -3.59 -8.66
CA GLY A 325 15.82 -4.03 -9.46
C GLY A 325 14.65 -3.07 -9.38
N ILE A 326 13.88 -2.98 -10.47
CA ILE A 326 12.62 -2.26 -10.57
C ILE A 326 11.51 -3.29 -10.80
N LEU A 327 10.48 -3.26 -9.98
CA LEU A 327 9.30 -4.13 -10.08
C LEU A 327 8.04 -3.26 -10.16
N ASN A 328 7.39 -3.29 -11.31
CA ASN A 328 6.09 -2.67 -11.56
C ASN A 328 5.07 -3.75 -11.85
N THR A 329 3.87 -3.60 -11.32
CA THR A 329 2.77 -4.53 -11.54
C THR A 329 1.49 -3.80 -11.92
N VAL A 330 0.71 -4.42 -12.80
CA VAL A 330 -0.59 -3.91 -13.25
C VAL A 330 -1.57 -5.07 -13.24
N PHE A 331 -2.76 -4.83 -12.70
CA PHE A 331 -3.85 -5.81 -12.80
C PHE A 331 -4.17 -6.11 -14.28
N ASP A 332 -4.23 -7.38 -14.62
CA ASP A 332 -4.55 -7.85 -15.97
C ASP A 332 -6.03 -8.26 -16.05
N ASP A 333 -6.37 -9.43 -15.52
CA ASP A 333 -7.70 -10.01 -15.54
C ASP A 333 -7.82 -11.07 -14.43
N TYR A 334 -8.94 -11.77 -14.37
CA TYR A 334 -9.13 -12.95 -13.53
C TYR A 334 -8.80 -14.21 -14.32
N GLY A 335 -7.83 -14.97 -13.84
CA GLY A 335 -7.40 -16.24 -14.43
C GLY A 335 -7.75 -17.46 -13.56
N PRO A 336 -7.61 -18.68 -14.11
CA PRO A 336 -7.84 -19.92 -13.35
C PRO A 336 -6.90 -20.03 -12.16
N TYR A 337 -7.39 -20.52 -11.03
CA TYR A 337 -6.60 -20.78 -9.84
C TYR A 337 -5.43 -21.73 -10.11
N LYS A 338 -4.18 -21.27 -9.88
CA LYS A 338 -2.93 -21.99 -10.21
C LYS A 338 -2.41 -22.91 -9.10
N GLY A 339 -3.26 -23.28 -8.13
CA GLY A 339 -2.86 -24.14 -7.01
C GLY A 339 -2.16 -23.37 -5.88
N ASP A 340 -1.77 -24.06 -4.82
CA ASP A 340 -1.21 -23.45 -3.62
C ASP A 340 0.18 -22.83 -3.85
N ILE A 341 0.44 -21.70 -3.16
CA ILE A 341 1.74 -21.04 -3.10
C ILE A 341 2.20 -21.09 -1.65
N GLN A 342 3.42 -21.55 -1.44
CA GLN A 342 4.04 -21.55 -0.12
C GLN A 342 4.75 -20.22 0.12
N TYR A 343 4.18 -19.37 0.99
CA TYR A 343 4.68 -18.02 1.26
C TYR A 343 5.83 -18.01 2.27
N ARG A 344 5.65 -18.67 3.41
CA ARG A 344 6.60 -18.70 4.49
C ARG A 344 7.07 -20.13 4.77
N LYS A 345 8.39 -20.35 4.69
CA LYS A 345 9.00 -21.64 4.94
C LYS A 345 9.36 -21.84 6.42
N MET A 346 9.52 -20.76 7.17
CA MET A 346 10.00 -20.76 8.55
C MET A 346 8.88 -20.41 9.53
N GLY A 347 8.87 -21.08 10.67
CA GLY A 347 7.90 -20.86 11.74
C GLY A 347 8.20 -19.62 12.60
N SER A 348 7.35 -19.38 13.59
CA SER A 348 7.46 -18.31 14.58
C SER A 348 8.09 -18.80 15.89
N LEU A 349 8.89 -17.95 16.53
CA LEU A 349 9.22 -18.07 17.95
C LEU A 349 8.10 -17.37 18.75
N ILE A 350 7.47 -18.10 19.64
CA ILE A 350 6.26 -17.65 20.37
C ILE A 350 6.58 -17.55 21.86
N ALA A 351 6.23 -16.42 22.48
CA ALA A 351 6.34 -16.28 23.92
C ALA A 351 5.41 -17.27 24.65
N PHE A 352 5.98 -18.04 25.56
CA PHE A 352 5.25 -19.06 26.33
C PHE A 352 4.40 -18.45 27.43
N GLU A 353 4.92 -17.44 28.12
CA GLU A 353 4.25 -16.78 29.25
C GLU A 353 4.26 -15.27 29.13
N SER A 354 3.45 -14.60 29.92
CA SER A 354 3.39 -13.14 30.01
C SER A 354 4.38 -12.62 31.05
N GLY A 355 5.04 -11.51 30.72
CA GLY A 355 6.02 -10.87 31.61
C GLY A 355 6.90 -9.87 30.86
N GLU A 356 8.10 -9.69 31.35
CA GLU A 356 9.14 -8.86 30.75
C GLU A 356 10.28 -9.74 30.24
N SER A 357 10.74 -9.49 29.02
CA SER A 357 11.85 -10.24 28.39
C SER A 357 13.16 -9.95 29.14
N ILE A 358 13.89 -11.01 29.44
CA ILE A 358 15.15 -10.93 30.21
C ILE A 358 16.30 -11.44 29.35
N THR A 359 17.47 -10.80 29.52
CA THR A 359 18.70 -11.15 28.78
C THR A 359 18.98 -12.65 28.75
N TYR A 360 18.81 -13.36 29.87
CA TYR A 360 19.05 -14.80 29.93
C TYR A 360 18.05 -15.62 29.11
N GLY A 361 16.76 -15.24 29.16
CA GLY A 361 15.72 -15.88 28.36
C GLY A 361 15.93 -15.65 26.86
N LEU A 362 16.27 -14.41 26.46
CA LEU A 362 16.58 -14.04 25.07
C LEU A 362 17.84 -14.72 24.56
N TYR A 363 18.87 -14.87 25.39
CA TYR A 363 20.10 -15.58 25.02
C TYR A 363 19.82 -17.03 24.60
N ASN A 364 18.97 -17.73 25.34
CA ASN A 364 18.54 -19.08 24.98
C ASN A 364 17.61 -19.10 23.75
N ALA A 365 16.87 -18.02 23.52
CA ALA A 365 15.96 -17.92 22.39
C ALA A 365 16.70 -17.64 21.06
N GLN A 366 17.77 -16.84 21.06
CA GLN A 366 18.54 -16.51 19.86
C GLN A 366 19.20 -17.72 19.21
N GLU A 367 19.47 -18.81 19.97
CA GLU A 367 19.96 -20.08 19.41
C GLU A 367 18.93 -20.79 18.54
N ARG A 368 17.65 -20.43 18.66
CA ARG A 368 16.51 -21.01 17.95
C ARG A 368 16.08 -20.23 16.71
N GLY A 369 16.56 -18.99 16.58
CA GLY A 369 16.23 -18.13 15.44
C GLY A 369 16.52 -16.65 15.67
N THR A 370 16.01 -15.82 14.79
CA THR A 370 16.18 -14.37 14.82
C THR A 370 15.10 -13.72 15.69
N LEU A 371 15.51 -12.93 16.68
CA LEU A 371 14.58 -12.24 17.57
C LEU A 371 14.10 -10.91 16.98
N PHE A 372 12.87 -10.53 17.31
CA PHE A 372 12.24 -9.25 16.95
C PHE A 372 12.19 -8.29 18.14
N ILE A 373 12.46 -8.77 19.35
CA ILE A 373 12.40 -8.02 20.59
C ILE A 373 13.75 -8.00 21.30
N GLY A 374 13.99 -6.94 22.08
CA GLY A 374 15.12 -6.78 22.97
C GLY A 374 14.80 -7.11 24.42
N PRO A 375 15.79 -6.96 25.35
CA PRO A 375 15.56 -7.11 26.78
C PRO A 375 14.74 -5.94 27.36
N GLY A 376 13.92 -6.23 28.35
CA GLY A 376 13.07 -5.22 29.03
C GLY A 376 11.74 -4.95 28.30
N GLU A 377 11.41 -5.70 27.25
CA GLU A 377 10.14 -5.54 26.56
C GLU A 377 9.03 -6.40 27.17
N LYS A 378 7.83 -5.83 27.27
CA LYS A 378 6.65 -6.55 27.73
C LYS A 378 6.20 -7.56 26.68
N VAL A 379 6.04 -8.80 27.10
CA VAL A 379 5.54 -9.90 26.27
C VAL A 379 4.35 -10.58 26.92
N TYR A 380 3.56 -11.28 26.13
CA TYR A 380 2.46 -12.09 26.63
C TYR A 380 2.40 -13.43 25.88
N SER A 381 1.77 -14.44 26.52
CA SER A 381 1.62 -15.76 25.92
C SER A 381 0.94 -15.68 24.55
N GLY A 382 1.56 -16.29 23.52
CA GLY A 382 1.08 -16.23 22.15
C GLY A 382 1.59 -15.05 21.32
N MET A 383 2.37 -14.12 21.90
CA MET A 383 3.06 -13.08 21.14
C MET A 383 4.20 -13.70 20.34
N VAL A 384 4.36 -13.32 19.08
CA VAL A 384 5.48 -13.72 18.23
C VAL A 384 6.66 -12.80 18.49
N ILE A 385 7.75 -13.37 18.98
CA ILE A 385 8.94 -12.67 19.43
C ILE A 385 10.15 -12.86 18.51
N GLY A 386 9.98 -13.64 17.44
CA GLY A 386 11.04 -13.91 16.47
C GLY A 386 10.63 -14.92 15.41
N GLN A 387 11.54 -15.19 14.51
CA GLN A 387 11.45 -16.19 13.45
C GLN A 387 12.38 -17.36 13.77
N THR A 388 11.85 -18.60 13.78
CA THR A 388 12.68 -19.79 13.96
C THR A 388 13.37 -20.18 12.66
N GLY A 389 14.49 -20.92 12.75
CA GLY A 389 15.14 -21.55 11.60
C GLY A 389 14.47 -22.84 11.11
N ARG A 390 13.34 -23.26 11.72
CA ARG A 390 12.57 -24.46 11.37
C ARG A 390 11.24 -24.09 10.76
N SER A 391 10.61 -25.03 10.08
CA SER A 391 9.27 -24.83 9.49
C SER A 391 8.14 -24.80 10.54
N GLU A 392 8.35 -25.30 11.74
CA GLU A 392 7.37 -25.37 12.80
C GLU A 392 7.58 -24.23 13.80
N ASP A 393 6.47 -23.77 14.39
CA ASP A 393 6.47 -22.77 15.46
C ASP A 393 7.08 -23.37 16.74
N ILE A 394 7.83 -22.57 17.49
CA ILE A 394 8.47 -22.94 18.73
C ILE A 394 8.03 -22.01 19.85
N GLU A 395 7.46 -22.59 20.92
CA GLU A 395 7.16 -21.85 22.15
C GLU A 395 8.43 -21.76 23.01
N ILE A 396 8.74 -20.56 23.49
CA ILE A 396 9.94 -20.31 24.29
C ILE A 396 9.67 -19.32 25.42
N ASN A 397 10.27 -19.58 26.58
CA ASN A 397 10.16 -18.71 27.74
C ASN A 397 11.30 -17.67 27.73
N VAL A 398 10.98 -16.41 27.40
CA VAL A 398 11.94 -15.29 27.40
C VAL A 398 11.92 -14.49 28.72
N CYS A 399 10.99 -14.80 29.62
CA CYS A 399 10.91 -14.18 30.97
C CYS A 399 11.72 -14.95 32.02
N LYS A 400 12.34 -16.08 31.65
CA LYS A 400 13.06 -16.96 32.54
C LYS A 400 14.33 -16.33 33.09
N LYS A 401 14.41 -16.18 34.44
CA LYS A 401 15.62 -15.72 35.12
C LYS A 401 16.66 -16.85 35.23
N LYS A 402 17.94 -16.44 35.25
CA LYS A 402 19.03 -17.37 35.57
C LYS A 402 18.86 -17.82 37.01
N GLN A 403 18.78 -19.12 37.27
CA GLN A 403 18.78 -19.64 38.63
C GLN A 403 20.18 -19.45 39.23
N LEU A 404 20.25 -18.74 40.35
CA LEU A 404 21.47 -18.60 41.14
C LEU A 404 21.74 -19.94 41.86
N THR A 405 22.82 -20.63 41.51
CA THR A 405 23.31 -21.80 42.22
C THR A 405 24.53 -21.40 43.04
N ASN A 406 24.55 -21.72 44.33
CA ASN A 406 25.60 -21.36 45.29
C ASN A 406 27.01 -21.98 45.00
N THR A 407 27.20 -22.68 43.88
CA THR A 407 28.42 -23.48 43.58
C THR A 407 29.25 -22.89 42.46
N ARG A 408 29.06 -21.67 41.98
CA ARG A 408 29.88 -21.10 40.89
C ARG A 408 30.84 -20.06 41.44
N SER A 409 32.13 -20.22 41.03
CA SER A 409 33.18 -19.23 41.21
C SER A 409 32.79 -17.91 40.48
N SER A 410 33.10 -16.76 41.09
CA SER A 410 32.81 -15.40 40.59
C SER A 410 33.46 -15.08 39.21
N SER A 411 34.31 -15.94 38.68
CA SER A 411 34.98 -15.77 37.39
C SER A 411 34.24 -16.37 36.20
N ALA A 412 33.08 -17.01 36.39
CA ALA A 412 32.35 -17.74 35.33
C ALA A 412 31.12 -16.96 34.75
N ASP A 413 30.93 -15.71 35.10
CA ASP A 413 29.88 -14.86 34.53
C ASP A 413 30.42 -14.18 33.24
N GLU A 414 30.56 -14.95 32.17
CA GLU A 414 30.71 -14.36 30.82
C GLU A 414 29.47 -13.50 30.55
N ALA A 415 29.71 -12.27 30.09
CA ALA A 415 28.66 -11.37 29.68
C ALA A 415 27.87 -12.02 28.52
N LEU A 416 26.58 -12.31 28.73
CA LEU A 416 25.70 -12.86 27.71
C LEU A 416 25.56 -11.87 26.55
N ARG A 417 26.14 -12.19 25.41
CA ARG A 417 26.05 -11.36 24.19
C ARG A 417 24.75 -11.68 23.47
N LEU A 418 23.89 -10.68 23.34
CA LEU A 418 22.70 -10.76 22.51
C LEU A 418 23.01 -10.20 21.11
N THR A 419 22.54 -10.90 20.10
CA THR A 419 22.45 -10.36 18.75
C THR A 419 21.39 -9.27 18.70
N PRO A 420 21.64 -8.10 18.08
CA PRO A 420 20.61 -7.06 17.94
C PRO A 420 19.32 -7.63 17.34
N PRO A 421 18.15 -7.30 17.90
CA PRO A 421 16.88 -7.77 17.36
C PRO A 421 16.62 -7.17 15.98
N ARG A 422 15.94 -7.94 15.12
CA ARG A 422 15.44 -7.45 13.84
C ARG A 422 14.13 -6.70 14.07
N ILE A 423 14.19 -5.38 14.07
CA ILE A 423 12.98 -4.54 14.13
C ILE A 423 12.30 -4.56 12.78
N LEU A 424 11.06 -5.03 12.72
CA LEU A 424 10.27 -5.10 11.49
C LEU A 424 9.61 -3.75 11.20
N SER A 425 9.69 -3.28 9.95
CA SER A 425 8.81 -2.21 9.47
C SER A 425 7.37 -2.72 9.35
N LEU A 426 6.41 -1.81 9.12
CA LEU A 426 5.01 -2.19 8.91
C LEU A 426 4.88 -3.18 7.76
N GLU A 427 5.49 -2.88 6.60
CA GLU A 427 5.46 -3.75 5.42
C GLU A 427 6.08 -5.11 5.74
N GLN A 428 7.25 -5.14 6.39
CA GLN A 428 7.92 -6.38 6.76
C GLN A 428 7.09 -7.21 7.75
N ALA A 429 6.35 -6.57 8.65
CA ALA A 429 5.47 -7.25 9.58
C ALA A 429 4.23 -7.83 8.88
N LEU A 430 3.64 -7.09 7.93
CA LEU A 430 2.52 -7.55 7.10
C LEU A 430 2.94 -8.73 6.21
N ASP A 431 4.14 -8.68 5.63
CA ASP A 431 4.71 -9.77 4.84
C ASP A 431 4.98 -11.03 5.70
N PHE A 432 5.37 -10.83 6.95
CA PHE A 432 5.76 -11.91 7.85
C PHE A 432 4.57 -12.70 8.38
N ILE A 433 3.45 -12.04 8.74
CA ILE A 433 2.31 -12.70 9.38
C ILE A 433 1.73 -13.82 8.54
N ASP A 434 1.33 -14.91 9.21
CA ASP A 434 0.66 -16.04 8.57
C ASP A 434 -0.85 -16.04 8.85
N THR A 435 -1.57 -16.98 8.24
CA THR A 435 -3.05 -17.08 8.30
C THR A 435 -3.58 -17.26 9.72
N ASP A 436 -2.79 -17.80 10.64
CA ASP A 436 -3.10 -17.99 12.07
C ASP A 436 -2.53 -16.89 12.96
N GLU A 437 -1.98 -15.82 12.37
CA GLU A 437 -1.37 -14.69 13.06
C GLU A 437 -2.14 -13.39 12.80
N LEU A 438 -1.92 -12.41 13.65
CA LEU A 438 -2.41 -11.03 13.56
C LEU A 438 -1.27 -10.07 13.84
N LEU A 439 -1.32 -8.91 13.19
CA LEU A 439 -0.46 -7.79 13.50
C LEU A 439 -1.23 -6.78 14.35
N GLU A 440 -0.77 -6.53 15.57
CA GLU A 440 -1.21 -5.40 16.37
C GLU A 440 -0.51 -4.14 15.91
N VAL A 441 -1.30 -3.14 15.58
CA VAL A 441 -0.85 -1.82 15.14
C VAL A 441 -1.21 -0.81 16.22
N THR A 442 -0.20 -0.18 16.80
CA THR A 442 -0.37 0.89 17.78
C THR A 442 0.43 2.12 17.34
N PRO A 443 0.18 3.31 17.89
CA PRO A 443 0.95 4.50 17.55
C PRO A 443 2.47 4.33 17.74
N THR A 444 2.89 3.53 18.71
CA THR A 444 4.30 3.38 19.09
C THR A 444 4.91 2.05 18.70
N ASN A 445 4.13 0.97 18.63
CA ASN A 445 4.62 -0.39 18.46
C ASN A 445 3.87 -1.17 17.37
N LEU A 446 4.58 -2.13 16.78
CA LEU A 446 4.04 -3.19 15.94
C LEU A 446 4.35 -4.52 16.60
N ARG A 447 3.33 -5.32 16.90
CA ARG A 447 3.49 -6.63 17.57
C ARG A 447 2.76 -7.70 16.79
N ILE A 448 3.41 -8.80 16.54
CA ILE A 448 2.78 -9.96 15.90
C ILE A 448 2.33 -10.93 16.99
N ARG A 449 1.16 -11.52 16.83
CA ARG A 449 0.63 -12.51 17.75
C ARG A 449 -0.12 -13.62 17.05
N LYS A 450 -0.27 -14.74 17.73
CA LYS A 450 -1.19 -15.80 17.28
C LYS A 450 -2.65 -15.36 17.47
N LYS A 451 -3.56 -15.80 16.59
CA LYS A 451 -5.00 -15.60 16.74
C LYS A 451 -5.52 -16.26 18.02
N ILE A 452 -5.00 -17.45 18.32
CA ILE A 452 -5.31 -18.20 19.57
C ILE A 452 -4.11 -18.05 20.51
N LEU A 453 -4.29 -17.28 21.57
CA LEU A 453 -3.22 -17.00 22.53
C LEU A 453 -2.93 -18.18 23.46
N ASP A 454 -3.96 -18.95 23.86
CA ASP A 454 -3.79 -20.11 24.74
C ASP A 454 -3.06 -21.26 24.02
N PRO A 455 -1.94 -21.76 24.59
CA PRO A 455 -1.14 -22.82 23.97
C PRO A 455 -1.90 -24.14 23.78
N THR A 456 -2.79 -24.49 24.72
CA THR A 456 -3.55 -25.74 24.68
C THR A 456 -4.61 -25.70 23.58
N LEU A 457 -5.33 -24.59 23.50
CA LEU A 457 -6.32 -24.37 22.44
C LEU A 457 -5.66 -24.30 21.06
N ARG A 458 -4.49 -23.67 20.95
CA ARG A 458 -3.71 -23.60 19.71
C ARG A 458 -3.30 -24.99 19.22
N LYS A 459 -2.79 -25.84 20.10
CA LYS A 459 -2.45 -27.25 19.77
C LYS A 459 -3.67 -28.07 19.33
N ARG A 460 -4.81 -27.90 20.00
CA ARG A 460 -6.07 -28.57 19.60
C ARG A 460 -6.53 -28.10 18.22
N ALA A 461 -6.49 -26.81 17.94
CA ALA A 461 -6.87 -26.27 16.64
C ALA A 461 -5.97 -26.78 15.50
N MET A 462 -4.66 -26.95 15.75
CA MET A 462 -3.74 -27.53 14.77
C MET A 462 -4.02 -29.00 14.46
N ILE A 463 -4.40 -29.77 15.47
CA ILE A 463 -4.76 -31.21 15.29
C ILE A 463 -6.04 -31.31 14.45
N ASN A 464 -7.06 -30.52 14.76
CA ASN A 464 -8.32 -30.50 14.03
C ASN A 464 -8.19 -30.04 12.56
N LYS A 465 -7.17 -29.24 12.24
CA LYS A 465 -6.88 -28.78 10.87
C LYS A 465 -6.15 -29.84 10.03
N LYS A 466 -5.49 -30.83 10.68
CA LYS A 466 -4.78 -31.94 10.02
C LYS A 466 -5.66 -33.17 9.84
N ALA A 467 -6.79 -33.27 10.54
CA ALA A 467 -7.80 -34.31 10.41
C ALA A 467 -8.88 -33.92 9.38
#